data_1210cb12550effca75046b0df43e0c6b
#
_entry.id   1210cb12550effca75046b0df43e0c6b
#
_cell.length_a   1.000
_cell.length_b   1.000
_cell.length_c   1.000
_cell.angle_alpha   90.00
_cell.angle_beta   90.00
_cell.angle_gamma   90.00
#
_symmetry.space_group_name_H-M   'P 1'
#
loop_
_entity.id
_entity.type
_entity.pdbx_description
1 polymer ?
#
loop_
_entity_poly.entity_id
_entity_poly.type
_entity_poly.pdbx_seq_one_letter_code
_entity_poly.pdbx_strand_id
1 'polypeptide(L)'
;MCCHAVQRQFGRNSFAIVRNGVRMKYTENYVYMYGQMISTCSFLLDGDFPKADGTAEIKEKYHLVGGETGTAAAVLCSLNVPVKLGGTHLGSGNEKLIKDYFADKTADLSELVTEGFEGVTDYVIIDKNTRTCFGEWDKLYSRPEPFYEQPSEESVKNSACVAADPYFGDKIAEYCVKYGKKYVTIDCALSLIHISEP
;
A
#
# COMPACT_ATOMS: atom_id res chain seq x y z
N MET A 1 12.31 4.40 19.01
CA MET A 1 13.32 3.33 19.22
C MET A 1 13.14 2.10 18.34
N CYS A 2 12.24 2.10 17.35
CA CYS A 2 12.03 0.95 16.43
C CYS A 2 12.89 0.93 15.16
N CYS A 3 13.47 2.06 14.73
CA CYS A 3 14.21 2.12 13.45
C CYS A 3 15.54 1.37 13.42
N HIS A 4 16.14 1.01 14.57
CA HIS A 4 17.43 0.31 14.60
C HIS A 4 17.35 -1.21 14.46
N ALA A 5 16.16 -1.80 14.61
CA ALA A 5 16.00 -3.26 14.52
C ALA A 5 15.86 -3.77 13.09
N VAL A 6 15.33 -2.95 12.18
CA VAL A 6 15.12 -3.34 10.78
C VAL A 6 16.44 -3.37 10.00
N GLN A 7 17.37 -2.48 10.30
CA GLN A 7 18.67 -2.40 9.62
C GLN A 7 19.63 -3.57 9.89
N ARG A 8 19.42 -4.34 10.95
CA ARG A 8 20.31 -5.47 11.31
C ARG A 8 19.94 -6.80 10.67
N GLN A 9 18.77 -6.93 10.08
CA GLN A 9 18.30 -8.19 9.48
C GLN A 9 18.58 -8.32 7.99
N PHE A 10 18.86 -7.21 7.29
CA PHE A 10 19.28 -7.22 5.90
C PHE A 10 20.82 -7.24 5.86
N GLY A 11 21.39 -8.43 5.69
CA GLY A 11 22.83 -8.65 5.58
C GLY A 11 23.45 -7.80 4.46
N ARG A 12 24.72 -7.41 4.66
CA ARG A 12 25.56 -6.65 3.72
C ARG A 12 25.77 -7.43 2.42
N ASN A 13 24.87 -7.34 1.46
CA ASN A 13 25.14 -7.76 0.09
C ASN A 13 24.61 -6.72 -0.87
N SER A 14 25.53 -5.89 -1.33
CA SER A 14 25.58 -5.07 -2.56
C SER A 14 24.24 -4.57 -3.10
N PHE A 15 23.83 -3.39 -2.65
CA PHE A 15 22.88 -2.56 -3.39
C PHE A 15 23.63 -1.83 -4.50
N ALA A 16 23.43 -2.22 -5.73
CA ALA A 16 23.82 -1.42 -6.90
C ALA A 16 22.62 -0.55 -7.29
N ILE A 17 22.66 0.71 -6.88
CA ILE A 17 21.77 1.74 -7.46
C ILE A 17 22.37 2.07 -8.83
N VAL A 18 21.74 1.62 -9.90
CA VAL A 18 22.09 2.05 -11.26
C VAL A 18 21.12 3.16 -11.68
N ARG A 19 21.59 4.41 -11.67
CA ARG A 19 21.00 5.49 -12.45
C ARG A 19 21.27 5.21 -13.93
N ASN A 20 20.24 5.36 -14.76
CA ASN A 20 20.21 5.22 -16.23
C ASN A 20 19.90 3.82 -16.76
N GLY A 21 18.60 3.52 -16.93
CA GLY A 21 18.14 2.63 -18.00
C GLY A 21 18.38 1.11 -17.85
N VAL A 22 18.80 0.62 -16.69
CA VAL A 22 19.01 -0.80 -16.47
C VAL A 22 17.86 -1.36 -15.60
N ARG A 23 17.11 -2.29 -16.18
CA ARG A 23 16.11 -3.12 -15.47
C ARG A 23 16.80 -3.84 -14.32
N MET A 24 16.57 -3.39 -13.08
CA MET A 24 17.10 -4.09 -11.91
C MET A 24 16.49 -5.49 -11.84
N LYS A 25 17.32 -6.53 -11.89
CA LYS A 25 16.92 -7.86 -11.44
C LYS A 25 16.80 -7.77 -9.93
N TYR A 26 15.57 -7.77 -9.43
CA TYR A 26 15.32 -7.91 -7.99
C TYR A 26 15.84 -9.30 -7.56
N THR A 27 16.93 -9.31 -6.85
CA THR A 27 17.41 -10.48 -6.14
C THR A 27 16.53 -10.73 -4.93
N GLU A 28 16.52 -11.93 -4.38
CA GLU A 28 15.65 -12.54 -3.35
C GLU A 28 15.48 -11.79 -2.01
N ASN A 29 15.56 -10.44 -1.97
CA ASN A 29 15.56 -9.63 -0.75
C ASN A 29 14.56 -8.46 -0.83
N TYR A 30 13.31 -8.73 -1.20
CA TYR A 30 12.25 -7.74 -1.15
C TYR A 30 11.17 -8.15 -0.13
N VAL A 31 10.39 -7.20 0.32
CA VAL A 31 9.13 -7.45 1.02
C VAL A 31 8.04 -7.63 -0.04
N TYR A 32 7.41 -8.79 -0.09
CA TYR A 32 6.21 -8.96 -0.92
C TYR A 32 5.02 -8.35 -0.20
N MET A 33 4.44 -7.33 -0.79
CA MET A 33 3.32 -6.58 -0.23
C MET A 33 2.08 -6.82 -1.08
N TYR A 34 1.03 -7.32 -0.45
CA TYR A 34 -0.14 -7.77 -1.15
C TYR A 34 -1.42 -7.25 -0.50
N GLY A 35 -2.24 -6.56 -1.27
CA GLY A 35 -3.52 -6.04 -0.79
C GLY A 35 -3.97 -4.77 -1.49
N GLN A 36 -4.65 -3.92 -0.77
CA GLN A 36 -5.33 -2.77 -1.32
C GLN A 36 -4.38 -1.62 -1.66
N MET A 37 -4.50 -1.16 -2.92
CA MET A 37 -3.86 0.06 -3.43
C MET A 37 -4.90 0.89 -4.17
N ILE A 38 -5.06 2.12 -3.74
CA ILE A 38 -6.03 3.08 -4.28
C ILE A 38 -5.40 4.46 -4.40
N SER A 39 -6.09 5.43 -4.94
CA SER A 39 -5.71 6.82 -4.77
C SER A 39 -6.38 7.43 -3.54
N THR A 40 -5.71 8.39 -2.91
CA THR A 40 -6.26 9.17 -1.80
C THR A 40 -6.22 10.66 -2.13
N CYS A 41 -7.37 11.30 -2.08
CA CYS A 41 -7.49 12.75 -2.16
C CYS A 41 -7.63 13.34 -0.76
N SER A 42 -6.59 13.98 -0.24
CA SER A 42 -6.61 14.60 1.08
C SER A 42 -6.83 16.10 0.99
N PHE A 43 -7.71 16.63 1.84
CA PHE A 43 -8.04 18.04 1.95
C PHE A 43 -7.73 18.52 3.37
N LEU A 44 -6.75 19.39 3.51
CA LEU A 44 -6.48 20.05 4.78
C LEU A 44 -7.34 21.30 4.90
N LEU A 45 -8.17 21.35 5.92
CA LEU A 45 -9.03 22.50 6.19
C LEU A 45 -8.27 23.59 6.97
N ASP A 46 -8.67 24.85 6.74
CA ASP A 46 -8.23 25.96 7.58
C ASP A 46 -9.18 26.14 8.77
N GLY A 47 -9.26 25.14 9.64
CA GLY A 47 -10.15 25.17 10.80
C GLY A 47 -10.77 23.78 11.10
N ASP A 48 -11.92 23.83 11.74
CA ASP A 48 -12.69 22.64 12.10
C ASP A 48 -13.51 22.10 10.93
N PHE A 49 -13.85 20.82 10.98
CA PHE A 49 -14.81 20.22 10.05
C PHE A 49 -16.18 20.96 10.16
N PRO A 50 -16.78 21.37 9.04
CA PRO A 50 -17.99 22.18 9.08
C PRO A 50 -19.18 21.38 9.62
N LYS A 51 -20.08 22.06 10.33
CA LYS A 51 -21.40 21.49 10.66
C LYS A 51 -22.24 21.33 9.39
N ALA A 52 -23.33 20.56 9.49
CA ALA A 52 -24.31 20.46 8.40
C ALA A 52 -24.73 21.86 7.94
N ASP A 53 -24.88 22.04 6.62
CA ASP A 53 -25.16 23.32 5.95
C ASP A 53 -24.07 24.40 6.09
N GLY A 54 -22.92 24.05 6.71
CA GLY A 54 -21.77 24.94 6.84
C GLY A 54 -20.82 24.85 5.64
N THR A 55 -19.85 25.77 5.62
CA THR A 55 -18.76 25.81 4.64
C THR A 55 -17.41 25.78 5.38
N ALA A 56 -16.40 25.22 4.75
CA ALA A 56 -15.02 25.28 5.22
C ALA A 56 -14.10 25.59 4.04
N GLU A 57 -12.99 26.27 4.32
CA GLU A 57 -11.97 26.54 3.32
C GLU A 57 -10.95 25.40 3.29
N ILE A 58 -10.59 24.95 2.08
CA ILE A 58 -9.51 24.00 1.87
C ILE A 58 -8.22 24.79 1.72
N LYS A 59 -7.34 24.63 2.68
CA LYS A 59 -6.01 25.27 2.71
C LYS A 59 -5.01 24.56 1.80
N GLU A 60 -5.03 23.25 1.82
CA GLU A 60 -4.13 22.42 1.01
C GLU A 60 -4.87 21.17 0.48
N LYS A 61 -4.45 20.73 -0.69
CA LYS A 61 -4.97 19.52 -1.33
C LYS A 61 -3.82 18.63 -1.77
N TYR A 62 -3.94 17.36 -1.46
CA TYR A 62 -2.96 16.34 -1.86
C TYR A 62 -3.65 15.22 -2.62
N HIS A 63 -2.96 14.66 -3.61
CA HIS A 63 -3.37 13.44 -4.30
C HIS A 63 -2.25 12.43 -4.15
N LEU A 64 -2.48 11.37 -3.39
CA LEU A 64 -1.48 10.46 -2.85
C LEU A 64 -1.83 9.01 -3.19
N VAL A 65 -0.81 8.16 -3.10
CA VAL A 65 -1.03 6.71 -3.04
C VAL A 65 -1.67 6.37 -1.70
N GLY A 66 -2.78 5.66 -1.74
CA GLY A 66 -3.57 5.22 -0.59
C GLY A 66 -3.77 3.71 -0.55
N GLY A 67 -4.69 3.30 0.32
CA GLY A 67 -4.86 1.90 0.71
C GLY A 67 -3.77 1.44 1.68
N GLU A 68 -4.06 0.41 2.45
CA GLU A 68 -3.16 -0.09 3.49
C GLU A 68 -1.82 -0.53 2.88
N THR A 69 -1.87 -1.35 1.83
CA THR A 69 -0.67 -1.84 1.14
C THR A 69 0.07 -0.74 0.43
N GLY A 70 -0.63 0.16 -0.27
CA GLY A 70 -0.02 1.29 -0.99
C GLY A 70 0.71 2.25 -0.05
N THR A 71 0.08 2.62 1.06
CA THR A 71 0.67 3.50 2.07
C THR A 71 1.88 2.85 2.75
N ALA A 72 1.77 1.59 3.16
CA ALA A 72 2.88 0.88 3.79
C ALA A 72 4.07 0.70 2.83
N ALA A 73 3.80 0.43 1.54
CA ALA A 73 4.84 0.35 0.50
C ALA A 73 5.55 1.70 0.32
N ALA A 74 4.81 2.80 0.31
CA ALA A 74 5.38 4.14 0.23
C ALA A 74 6.35 4.41 1.39
N VAL A 75 5.99 4.01 2.61
CA VAL A 75 6.85 4.13 3.79
C VAL A 75 8.10 3.26 3.65
N LEU A 76 7.98 1.99 3.26
CA LEU A 76 9.13 1.11 3.08
C LEU A 76 10.08 1.63 2.00
N CYS A 77 9.56 2.09 0.88
CA CYS A 77 10.36 2.70 -0.18
C CYS A 77 11.11 3.95 0.30
N SER A 78 10.49 4.79 1.15
CA SER A 78 11.16 5.96 1.73
C SER A 78 12.34 5.58 2.63
N LEU A 79 12.31 4.37 3.18
CA LEU A 79 13.40 3.78 3.95
C LEU A 79 14.39 2.98 3.08
N ASN A 80 14.27 3.04 1.75
CA ASN A 80 15.05 2.28 0.77
C ASN A 80 14.93 0.74 0.95
N VAL A 81 13.81 0.26 1.45
CA VAL A 81 13.50 -1.17 1.52
C VAL A 81 12.87 -1.60 0.19
N PRO A 82 13.44 -2.58 -0.52
CA PRO A 82 12.85 -3.08 -1.75
C PRO A 82 11.50 -3.75 -1.49
N VAL A 83 10.50 -3.41 -2.31
CA VAL A 83 9.17 -4.01 -2.24
C VAL A 83 8.76 -4.59 -3.59
N LYS A 84 7.95 -5.62 -3.58
CA LYS A 84 7.21 -6.08 -4.76
C LYS A 84 5.72 -6.04 -4.43
N LEU A 85 4.94 -5.43 -5.32
CA LEU A 85 3.53 -5.11 -5.07
C LEU A 85 2.62 -6.02 -5.88
N GLY A 86 1.58 -6.54 -5.21
CA GLY A 86 0.47 -7.27 -5.83
C GLY A 86 -0.83 -7.02 -5.08
N GLY A 87 -1.94 -7.49 -5.61
CA GLY A 87 -3.24 -7.42 -4.94
C GLY A 87 -4.33 -6.79 -5.80
N THR A 88 -4.92 -5.70 -5.33
CA THR A 88 -6.07 -5.08 -5.99
C THR A 88 -5.70 -4.47 -7.34
N HIS A 89 -6.66 -4.55 -8.27
CA HIS A 89 -6.56 -3.84 -9.53
C HIS A 89 -6.57 -2.33 -9.28
N LEU A 90 -5.63 -1.62 -9.92
CA LEU A 90 -5.50 -0.17 -9.72
C LEU A 90 -6.64 0.61 -10.36
N GLY A 91 -7.12 0.12 -11.50
CA GLY A 91 -8.03 0.85 -12.36
C GLY A 91 -7.32 1.94 -13.20
N SER A 92 -7.92 2.27 -14.34
CA SER A 92 -7.35 3.21 -15.31
C SER A 92 -7.14 4.62 -14.77
N GLY A 93 -7.98 5.07 -13.84
CA GLY A 93 -7.87 6.39 -13.22
C GLY A 93 -6.71 6.54 -12.26
N ASN A 94 -6.29 5.44 -11.62
CA ASN A 94 -5.23 5.46 -10.60
C ASN A 94 -3.86 5.02 -11.10
N GLU A 95 -3.82 4.36 -12.26
CA GLU A 95 -2.61 3.77 -12.82
C GLU A 95 -1.45 4.76 -12.87
N LYS A 96 -1.70 5.93 -13.48
CA LYS A 96 -0.67 6.94 -13.66
C LYS A 96 -0.11 7.44 -12.32
N LEU A 97 -0.98 7.77 -11.37
CA LEU A 97 -0.58 8.24 -10.04
C LEU A 97 0.34 7.24 -9.35
N ILE A 98 -0.09 5.97 -9.32
CA ILE A 98 0.62 4.92 -8.58
C ILE A 98 1.93 4.57 -9.27
N LYS A 99 1.93 4.40 -10.59
CA LYS A 99 3.16 4.12 -11.35
C LYS A 99 4.17 5.26 -11.29
N ASP A 100 3.73 6.51 -11.41
CA ASP A 100 4.60 7.68 -11.31
C ASP A 100 5.21 7.81 -9.90
N TYR A 101 4.40 7.56 -8.86
CA TYR A 101 4.90 7.63 -7.48
C TYR A 101 6.03 6.64 -7.20
N PHE A 102 5.95 5.42 -7.76
CA PHE A 102 6.94 4.38 -7.53
C PHE A 102 8.06 4.33 -8.58
N ALA A 103 8.01 5.14 -9.64
CA ALA A 103 8.92 5.04 -10.79
C ALA A 103 10.40 5.18 -10.45
N ASP A 104 10.73 6.00 -9.45
CA ASP A 104 12.10 6.27 -8.98
C ASP A 104 12.45 5.53 -7.66
N LYS A 105 11.57 4.64 -7.20
CA LYS A 105 11.69 3.94 -5.93
C LYS A 105 12.09 2.47 -6.10
N THR A 106 12.47 1.85 -4.98
CA THR A 106 12.82 0.43 -4.91
C THR A 106 11.58 -0.47 -4.92
N ALA A 107 10.69 -0.27 -5.90
CA ALA A 107 9.42 -0.99 -6.03
C ALA A 107 9.35 -1.77 -7.35
N ASP A 108 8.95 -3.03 -7.27
CA ASP A 108 8.58 -3.86 -8.42
C ASP A 108 7.04 -3.86 -8.55
N LEU A 109 6.55 -3.30 -9.65
CA LEU A 109 5.12 -3.18 -9.95
C LEU A 109 4.65 -4.20 -11.00
N SER A 110 5.45 -5.21 -11.30
CA SER A 110 5.19 -6.14 -12.41
C SER A 110 3.95 -7.02 -12.23
N GLU A 111 3.45 -7.15 -11.00
CA GLU A 111 2.22 -7.90 -10.70
C GLU A 111 0.98 -7.01 -10.54
N LEU A 112 1.12 -5.69 -10.75
CA LEU A 112 -0.04 -4.80 -10.67
C LEU A 112 -0.84 -4.82 -11.97
N VAL A 113 -2.15 -5.04 -11.84
CA VAL A 113 -3.12 -4.99 -12.93
C VAL A 113 -3.85 -3.66 -12.90
N THR A 114 -4.05 -3.06 -14.06
CA THR A 114 -4.70 -1.75 -14.21
C THR A 114 -6.04 -1.82 -14.91
N GLU A 115 -6.38 -2.97 -15.47
CA GLU A 115 -7.57 -3.16 -16.29
C GLU A 115 -8.83 -3.40 -15.46
N GLY A 116 -9.96 -3.29 -16.10
CA GLY A 116 -11.25 -3.77 -15.62
C GLY A 116 -12.18 -2.70 -15.04
N PHE A 117 -11.69 -1.54 -14.59
CA PHE A 117 -12.53 -0.46 -14.05
C PHE A 117 -11.77 0.88 -13.93
N GLU A 118 -12.45 1.92 -13.48
CA GLU A 118 -11.86 3.25 -13.31
C GLU A 118 -10.83 3.31 -12.16
N GLY A 119 -11.07 2.55 -11.12
CA GLY A 119 -10.30 2.58 -9.87
C GLY A 119 -11.11 3.19 -8.72
N VAL A 120 -10.57 3.08 -7.52
CA VAL A 120 -11.16 3.63 -6.31
C VAL A 120 -10.33 4.79 -5.78
N THR A 121 -11.02 5.84 -5.39
CA THR A 121 -10.42 6.97 -4.68
C THR A 121 -11.11 7.11 -3.34
N ASP A 122 -10.33 7.26 -2.28
CA ASP A 122 -10.84 7.75 -1.02
C ASP A 122 -10.55 9.24 -0.87
N TYR A 123 -11.39 9.90 -0.08
CA TYR A 123 -11.32 11.32 0.20
C TYR A 123 -11.15 11.50 1.70
N VAL A 124 -10.07 12.14 2.10
CA VAL A 124 -9.73 12.34 3.51
C VAL A 124 -9.79 13.82 3.82
N ILE A 125 -10.75 14.21 4.62
CA ILE A 125 -10.87 15.56 5.13
C ILE A 125 -10.13 15.64 6.46
N ILE A 126 -9.12 16.49 6.55
CA ILE A 126 -8.27 16.67 7.72
C ILE A 126 -8.54 18.05 8.30
N ASP A 127 -9.03 18.09 9.51
CA ASP A 127 -9.14 19.31 10.30
C ASP A 127 -8.00 19.38 11.34
N LYS A 128 -7.97 20.39 12.17
CA LYS A 128 -6.92 20.58 13.19
C LYS A 128 -6.89 19.50 14.27
N ASN A 129 -7.94 18.67 14.41
CA ASN A 129 -8.09 17.70 15.50
C ASN A 129 -8.22 16.27 15.00
N THR A 130 -8.86 16.08 13.84
CA THR A 130 -9.31 14.77 13.36
C THR A 130 -9.17 14.60 11.85
N ARG A 131 -9.46 13.40 11.39
CA ARG A 131 -9.68 13.11 9.97
C ARG A 131 -11.02 12.41 9.78
N THR A 132 -11.69 12.73 8.68
CA THR A 132 -12.91 12.05 8.22
C THR A 132 -12.66 11.46 6.85
N CYS A 133 -12.92 10.18 6.68
CA CYS A 133 -12.67 9.47 5.43
C CYS A 133 -14.00 9.16 4.71
N PHE A 134 -14.02 9.36 3.40
CA PHE A 134 -15.09 8.97 2.50
C PHE A 134 -14.48 8.11 1.40
N GLY A 135 -15.08 6.96 1.12
CA GLY A 135 -14.54 6.04 0.12
C GLY A 135 -15.59 5.64 -0.90
N GLU A 136 -15.15 5.35 -2.10
CA GLU A 136 -15.97 4.79 -3.19
C GLU A 136 -15.96 3.25 -3.16
N TRP A 137 -16.07 2.68 -1.96
CA TRP A 137 -15.89 1.24 -1.70
C TRP A 137 -16.84 0.35 -2.46
N ASP A 138 -18.03 0.85 -2.79
CA ASP A 138 -19.01 0.15 -3.61
C ASP A 138 -18.46 -0.21 -5.00
N LYS A 139 -17.59 0.63 -5.55
CA LYS A 139 -16.88 0.34 -6.81
C LYS A 139 -15.99 -0.91 -6.75
N LEU A 140 -15.57 -1.34 -5.56
CA LEU A 140 -14.84 -2.59 -5.35
C LEU A 140 -15.77 -3.76 -5.03
N TYR A 141 -16.61 -3.60 -4.01
CA TYR A 141 -17.29 -4.73 -3.37
C TYR A 141 -18.58 -5.15 -4.08
N SER A 142 -19.20 -4.27 -4.88
CA SER A 142 -20.43 -4.59 -5.63
C SER A 142 -20.17 -5.15 -7.04
N ARG A 143 -18.92 -5.41 -7.40
CA ARG A 143 -18.57 -5.93 -8.73
C ARG A 143 -18.79 -7.43 -8.81
N PRO A 144 -19.30 -7.93 -9.95
CA PRO A 144 -19.39 -9.38 -10.21
C PRO A 144 -18.01 -10.00 -10.51
N GLU A 145 -17.07 -9.25 -11.11
CA GLU A 145 -15.73 -9.75 -11.42
C GLU A 145 -14.77 -9.49 -10.26
N PRO A 146 -13.77 -10.36 -10.08
CA PRO A 146 -12.70 -10.12 -9.13
C PRO A 146 -12.04 -8.74 -9.37
N PHE A 147 -11.75 -8.04 -8.30
CA PHE A 147 -11.04 -6.76 -8.33
C PHE A 147 -9.60 -6.88 -7.82
N TYR A 148 -9.10 -8.10 -7.69
CA TYR A 148 -7.74 -8.40 -7.25
C TYR A 148 -7.23 -9.65 -7.96
N GLU A 149 -5.91 -9.72 -8.13
CA GLU A 149 -5.23 -10.92 -8.58
C GLU A 149 -4.92 -11.85 -7.41
N GLN A 150 -4.84 -13.15 -7.69
CA GLN A 150 -4.34 -14.10 -6.69
C GLN A 150 -2.87 -13.81 -6.39
N PRO A 151 -2.41 -14.00 -5.14
CA PRO A 151 -1.02 -13.77 -4.82
C PRO A 151 -0.11 -14.71 -5.60
N SER A 152 1.02 -14.19 -6.05
CA SER A 152 2.04 -14.98 -6.74
C SER A 152 2.78 -15.88 -5.75
N GLU A 153 2.64 -17.19 -5.94
CA GLU A 153 3.36 -18.18 -5.13
C GLU A 153 4.88 -18.01 -5.25
N GLU A 154 5.37 -17.71 -6.46
CA GLU A 154 6.78 -17.46 -6.71
C GLU A 154 7.28 -16.23 -5.96
N SER A 155 6.49 -15.16 -5.96
CA SER A 155 6.86 -13.93 -5.25
C SER A 155 6.88 -14.11 -3.74
N VAL A 156 5.95 -14.88 -3.17
CA VAL A 156 6.02 -15.27 -1.76
C VAL A 156 7.26 -16.10 -1.48
N LYS A 157 7.53 -17.13 -2.29
CA LYS A 157 8.71 -18.01 -2.12
C LYS A 157 10.02 -17.24 -2.15
N ASN A 158 10.16 -16.25 -3.02
CA ASN A 158 11.41 -15.52 -3.23
C ASN A 158 11.52 -14.25 -2.34
N SER A 159 10.48 -13.90 -1.59
CA SER A 159 10.52 -12.75 -0.69
C SER A 159 11.34 -13.00 0.58
N ALA A 160 11.85 -11.95 1.19
CA ALA A 160 12.43 -11.98 2.54
C ALA A 160 11.34 -12.15 3.62
N CYS A 161 10.23 -11.47 3.44
CA CYS A 161 9.01 -11.60 4.24
C CYS A 161 7.81 -11.11 3.44
N VAL A 162 6.63 -11.37 3.96
CA VAL A 162 5.35 -10.99 3.34
C VAL A 162 4.61 -10.05 4.27
N ALA A 163 4.07 -8.98 3.71
CA ALA A 163 3.15 -8.07 4.38
C ALA A 163 1.86 -8.00 3.57
N ALA A 164 0.72 -8.28 4.16
CA ALA A 164 -0.54 -8.32 3.44
C ALA A 164 -1.69 -7.71 4.23
N ASP A 165 -2.61 -7.14 3.49
CA ASP A 165 -3.91 -6.71 3.97
C ASP A 165 -4.72 -7.94 4.39
N PRO A 166 -5.25 -7.99 5.63
CA PRO A 166 -5.96 -9.15 6.16
C PRO A 166 -7.21 -9.55 5.36
N TYR A 167 -7.82 -8.62 4.64
CA TYR A 167 -8.99 -8.91 3.81
C TYR A 167 -8.70 -9.82 2.60
N PHE A 168 -7.41 -9.98 2.24
CA PHE A 168 -6.96 -10.80 1.11
C PHE A 168 -5.97 -11.89 1.53
N GLY A 169 -5.91 -12.19 2.86
CA GLY A 169 -4.78 -12.88 3.45
C GLY A 169 -4.76 -14.41 3.37
N ASP A 170 -5.87 -15.10 3.10
CA ASP A 170 -5.95 -16.55 3.29
C ASP A 170 -4.90 -17.30 2.43
N LYS A 171 -4.86 -17.03 1.14
CA LYS A 171 -3.92 -17.69 0.22
C LYS A 171 -2.46 -17.33 0.49
N ILE A 172 -2.23 -16.09 0.90
CA ILE A 172 -0.92 -15.61 1.34
C ILE A 172 -0.43 -16.39 2.55
N ALA A 173 -1.31 -16.59 3.54
CA ALA A 173 -0.97 -17.34 4.75
C ALA A 173 -0.60 -18.80 4.44
N GLU A 174 -1.34 -19.47 3.55
CA GLU A 174 -1.00 -20.81 3.07
C GLU A 174 0.41 -20.86 2.46
N TYR A 175 0.74 -19.92 1.58
CA TYR A 175 2.07 -19.87 0.96
C TYR A 175 3.17 -19.52 1.97
N CYS A 176 2.90 -18.65 2.93
CA CYS A 176 3.85 -18.33 3.98
C CYS A 176 4.19 -19.57 4.83
N VAL A 177 3.17 -20.34 5.21
CA VAL A 177 3.37 -21.62 5.92
C VAL A 177 4.18 -22.58 5.05
N LYS A 178 3.77 -22.77 3.78
CA LYS A 178 4.45 -23.68 2.85
C LYS A 178 5.94 -23.39 2.67
N TYR A 179 6.33 -22.11 2.64
CA TYR A 179 7.69 -21.66 2.38
C TYR A 179 8.44 -21.15 3.62
N GLY A 180 7.85 -21.27 4.80
CA GLY A 180 8.46 -20.80 6.06
C GLY A 180 8.72 -19.30 6.07
N LYS A 181 7.85 -18.50 5.44
CA LYS A 181 8.00 -17.05 5.37
C LYS A 181 7.39 -16.36 6.59
N LYS A 182 8.02 -15.28 7.03
CA LYS A 182 7.42 -14.38 8.02
C LYS A 182 6.27 -13.65 7.38
N TYR A 183 5.16 -13.58 8.09
CA TYR A 183 3.93 -12.92 7.67
C TYR A 183 3.57 -11.79 8.63
N VAL A 184 3.25 -10.62 8.09
CA VAL A 184 2.80 -9.45 8.83
C VAL A 184 1.49 -8.98 8.22
N THR A 185 0.46 -8.78 9.02
CA THR A 185 -0.78 -8.13 8.58
C THR A 185 -0.60 -6.61 8.59
N ILE A 186 -1.12 -5.97 7.56
CA ILE A 186 -1.16 -4.51 7.43
C ILE A 186 -2.61 -4.10 7.58
N ASP A 187 -2.98 -3.51 8.72
CA ASP A 187 -4.29 -2.93 8.93
C ASP A 187 -4.20 -1.85 10.00
N CYS A 188 -4.45 -0.61 9.60
CA CYS A 188 -4.45 0.51 10.52
C CYS A 188 -5.76 0.65 11.30
N ALA A 189 -6.85 0.01 10.90
CA ALA A 189 -8.12 0.06 11.62
C ALA A 189 -8.11 -0.83 12.86
N LEU A 190 -7.48 -2.00 12.78
CA LEU A 190 -7.34 -2.93 13.91
C LEU A 190 -6.38 -2.41 14.99
N SER A 191 -5.39 -1.60 14.63
CA SER A 191 -4.39 -1.12 15.57
C SER A 191 -4.94 -0.16 16.63
N LEU A 192 -6.03 0.53 16.36
CA LEU A 192 -6.63 1.49 17.29
C LEU A 192 -7.61 0.83 18.29
N ILE A 193 -8.16 -0.33 17.96
CA ILE A 193 -9.15 -1.03 18.79
C ILE A 193 -8.47 -2.05 19.73
N HIS A 194 -7.38 -2.68 19.29
CA HIS A 194 -6.75 -3.76 20.06
C HIS A 194 -5.54 -3.33 20.91
N ILE A 195 -5.06 -2.11 20.78
CA ILE A 195 -3.98 -1.59 21.64
C ILE A 195 -4.51 -1.00 22.95
N SER A 196 -5.81 -0.78 23.07
CA SER A 196 -6.44 -0.14 24.23
C SER A 196 -7.03 -1.11 25.25
N GLU A 197 -6.89 -2.41 25.09
CA GLU A 197 -7.30 -3.39 26.10
C GLU A 197 -6.06 -4.01 26.77
N PRO A 198 -5.88 -3.84 28.09
CA PRO A 198 -4.85 -4.52 28.88
C PRO A 198 -5.12 -6.00 29.07
#